data_7d4fdd244c6b13058aec954cff77809c
#
_entry.id   7d4fdd244c6b13058aec954cff77809c
#
_cell.length_a   1.000
_cell.length_b   1.000
_cell.length_c   1.000
_cell.angle_alpha   90.00
_cell.angle_beta   90.00
_cell.angle_gamma   90.00
#
_symmetry.space_group_name_H-M   'P 1'
#
loop_
_entity.id
_entity.type
_entity.pdbx_description
1 polymer ?
#
loop_
_entity_poly.entity_id
_entity_poly.type
_entity_poly.pdbx_seq_one_letter_code
_entity_poly.pdbx_strand_id
1 'polypeptide(L)'
;MGGFFGVVSKQRCINDLFYGTDYQSHLGTSRAGMVTFHPDLGFKRSIHNLENDYFRSKFECELDRFCGGSGIGVISDTDAQPMLMNSHLGRFALVTVAKINNKEEICDKLLAENMHLSEFSSGKINITELIALLIIKGKDYVDGIENVYKTIKGSCSMLLLTEQGIIAALCLCTCARQGQPSGFPR
;
A
#
# COMPACT_ATOMS: atom_id res chain seq x y z
N MET A 1 -2.43 0.77 13.53
CA MET A 1 -3.03 1.71 12.53
C MET A 1 -1.89 2.19 11.64
N GLY A 2 -2.16 3.02 10.64
CA GLY A 2 -1.13 3.53 9.76
C GLY A 2 -1.65 4.71 8.95
N GLY A 3 -0.76 5.40 8.26
CA GLY A 3 -1.09 6.47 7.36
C GLY A 3 -0.11 6.49 6.19
N PHE A 4 -0.51 7.08 5.09
CA PHE A 4 0.36 7.24 3.93
C PHE A 4 0.18 8.61 3.29
N PHE A 5 1.19 8.99 2.53
CA PHE A 5 1.23 10.23 1.77
C PHE A 5 1.76 9.96 0.36
N GLY A 6 1.23 10.66 -0.62
CA GLY A 6 1.70 10.56 -2.00
C GLY A 6 1.83 11.93 -2.62
N VAL A 7 2.85 12.12 -3.46
CA VAL A 7 3.13 13.38 -4.12
C VAL A 7 3.58 13.15 -5.57
N VAL A 8 3.06 14.00 -6.46
CA VAL A 8 3.50 14.12 -7.86
C VAL A 8 3.80 15.59 -8.12
N SER A 9 5.00 15.88 -8.60
CA SER A 9 5.48 17.23 -8.86
C SER A 9 6.24 17.28 -10.18
N LYS A 10 6.29 18.45 -10.79
CA LYS A 10 7.17 18.72 -11.95
C LYS A 10 8.64 18.88 -11.55
N GLN A 11 8.90 19.09 -10.26
CA GLN A 11 10.23 19.23 -9.66
C GLN A 11 10.53 18.06 -8.72
N ARG A 12 11.71 18.06 -8.10
CA ARG A 12 12.08 17.10 -7.07
C ARG A 12 11.09 17.16 -5.90
N CYS A 13 10.41 16.05 -5.60
CA CYS A 13 9.34 15.97 -4.59
C CYS A 13 9.79 15.48 -3.21
N ILE A 14 11.09 15.31 -2.98
CA ILE A 14 11.61 14.57 -1.82
C ILE A 14 11.24 15.21 -0.49
N ASN A 15 11.38 16.54 -0.38
CA ASN A 15 11.05 17.25 0.86
C ASN A 15 9.54 17.19 1.16
N ASP A 16 8.70 17.37 0.12
CA ASP A 16 7.25 17.28 0.28
C ASP A 16 6.84 15.87 0.72
N LEU A 17 7.45 14.83 0.11
CA LEU A 17 7.24 13.44 0.50
C LEU A 17 7.67 13.18 1.95
N PHE A 18 8.86 13.65 2.33
CA PHE A 18 9.39 13.47 3.67
C PHE A 18 8.49 14.10 4.72
N TYR A 19 8.18 15.39 4.60
CA TYR A 19 7.33 16.09 5.57
C TYR A 19 5.89 15.58 5.56
N GLY A 20 5.34 15.23 4.39
CA GLY A 20 4.00 14.67 4.27
C GLY A 20 3.90 13.29 4.92
N THR A 21 4.95 12.46 4.82
CA THR A 21 5.00 11.16 5.51
C THR A 21 5.23 11.33 7.01
N ASP A 22 6.12 12.24 7.41
CA ASP A 22 6.38 12.58 8.82
C ASP A 22 5.11 13.06 9.54
N TYR A 23 4.26 13.82 8.86
CA TYR A 23 2.97 14.24 9.40
C TYR A 23 2.07 13.07 9.78
N GLN A 24 2.22 11.91 9.14
CA GLN A 24 1.50 10.69 9.45
C GLN A 24 2.13 9.89 10.61
N SER A 25 3.29 10.31 11.15
CA SER A 25 4.05 9.53 12.16
C SER A 25 3.29 9.31 13.47
N HIS A 26 2.27 10.12 13.77
CA HIS A 26 1.38 9.94 14.92
C HIS A 26 0.38 8.77 14.75
N LEU A 27 0.24 8.20 13.54
CA LEU A 27 -0.71 7.12 13.23
C LEU A 27 -0.12 5.72 13.36
N GLY A 28 1.20 5.59 13.57
CA GLY A 28 1.86 4.31 13.74
C GLY A 28 3.26 4.47 14.30
N THR A 29 3.79 3.43 14.91
CA THR A 29 5.04 3.47 15.68
C THR A 29 6.02 2.35 15.32
N SER A 30 5.64 1.39 14.49
CA SER A 30 6.48 0.22 14.27
C SER A 30 7.39 0.35 13.06
N ARG A 31 6.87 0.82 11.94
CA ARG A 31 7.62 0.87 10.68
C ARG A 31 7.26 2.09 9.85
N ALA A 32 8.22 2.53 9.06
CA ALA A 32 7.99 3.54 8.02
C ALA A 32 8.77 3.20 6.76
N GLY A 33 8.27 3.68 5.63
CA GLY A 33 8.95 3.55 4.38
C GLY A 33 8.61 4.65 3.39
N MET A 34 9.55 4.93 2.52
CA MET A 34 9.39 5.86 1.41
C MET A 34 9.88 5.20 0.12
N VAL A 35 9.23 5.53 -0.98
CA VAL A 35 9.70 5.18 -2.32
C VAL A 35 9.46 6.34 -3.26
N THR A 36 10.43 6.59 -4.14
CA THR A 36 10.32 7.59 -5.22
C THR A 36 10.60 6.93 -6.56
N PHE A 37 10.11 7.55 -7.61
CA PHE A 37 10.38 7.14 -8.99
C PHE A 37 11.04 8.27 -9.78
N HIS A 38 12.10 7.91 -10.49
CA HIS A 38 12.78 8.76 -11.49
C HIS A 38 12.84 8.02 -12.82
N PRO A 39 12.53 8.67 -13.95
CA PRO A 39 12.49 7.98 -15.26
C PRO A 39 13.79 7.23 -15.60
N ASP A 40 14.96 7.84 -15.36
CA ASP A 40 16.25 7.24 -15.71
C ASP A 40 16.81 6.30 -14.62
N LEU A 41 16.51 6.55 -13.35
CA LEU A 41 17.08 5.83 -12.20
C LEU A 41 16.13 4.80 -11.59
N GLY A 42 14.87 4.78 -12.04
CA GLY A 42 13.84 3.87 -11.56
C GLY A 42 13.38 4.18 -10.13
N PHE A 43 12.94 3.13 -9.45
CA PHE A 43 12.45 3.22 -8.07
C PHE A 43 13.60 3.23 -7.06
N LYS A 44 13.51 4.14 -6.09
CA LYS A 44 14.40 4.19 -4.90
C LYS A 44 13.55 4.04 -3.67
N ARG A 45 13.80 2.99 -2.88
CA ARG A 45 13.02 2.64 -1.69
C ARG A 45 13.92 2.57 -0.45
N SER A 46 13.39 3.04 0.69
CA SER A 46 13.93 2.76 2.02
C SER A 46 12.79 2.42 2.99
N ILE A 47 13.05 1.48 3.89
CA ILE A 47 12.12 1.03 4.94
C ILE A 47 12.91 0.94 6.24
N HIS A 48 12.36 1.49 7.33
CA HIS A 48 12.96 1.47 8.66
C HIS A 48 11.99 0.97 9.72
N ASN A 49 12.54 0.30 10.73
CA ASN A 49 11.86 0.08 12.00
C ASN A 49 11.92 1.36 12.84
N LEU A 50 10.79 1.76 13.41
CA LEU A 50 10.64 2.98 14.23
C LEU A 50 10.43 2.67 15.71
N GLU A 51 10.46 1.39 16.15
CA GLU A 51 10.14 1.03 17.54
C GLU A 51 11.01 1.75 18.59
N ASN A 52 12.25 2.09 18.22
CA ASN A 52 13.21 2.75 19.10
C ASN A 52 13.66 4.13 18.61
N ASP A 53 13.10 4.62 17.51
CA ASP A 53 13.55 5.86 16.86
C ASP A 53 12.39 6.60 16.18
N TYR A 54 12.60 7.90 15.98
CA TYR A 54 11.63 8.73 15.27
C TYR A 54 11.84 8.64 13.74
N PHE A 55 10.76 8.84 12.98
CA PHE A 55 10.79 8.88 11.53
C PHE A 55 11.90 9.80 10.98
N ARG A 56 11.98 11.03 11.49
CA ARG A 56 12.97 12.01 11.03
C ARG A 56 14.40 11.53 11.18
N SER A 57 14.74 10.99 12.35
CA SER A 57 16.12 10.52 12.62
C SER A 57 16.58 9.39 11.70
N LYS A 58 15.62 8.58 11.20
CA LYS A 58 15.93 7.48 10.27
C LYS A 58 16.05 7.94 8.82
N PHE A 59 15.19 8.83 8.37
CA PHE A 59 15.09 9.17 6.95
C PHE A 59 15.86 10.42 6.56
N GLU A 60 16.10 11.38 7.47
CA GLU A 60 16.74 12.65 7.16
C GLU A 60 18.14 12.47 6.55
N CYS A 61 18.93 11.53 7.06
CA CYS A 61 20.26 11.23 6.54
C CYS A 61 20.26 10.50 5.18
N GLU A 62 19.11 10.02 4.73
CA GLU A 62 18.95 9.27 3.47
C GLU A 62 18.29 10.08 2.35
N LEU A 63 17.88 11.34 2.61
CA LEU A 63 17.11 12.15 1.64
C LEU A 63 17.86 12.34 0.32
N ASP A 64 19.20 12.39 0.35
CA ASP A 64 20.02 12.53 -0.85
C ASP A 64 20.02 11.29 -1.74
N ARG A 65 19.63 10.13 -1.22
CA ARG A 65 19.54 8.86 -1.97
C ARG A 65 18.26 8.81 -2.81
N PHE A 66 17.24 9.61 -2.45
CA PHE A 66 15.98 9.69 -3.18
C PHE A 66 16.06 10.71 -4.31
N CYS A 67 15.38 10.41 -5.41
CA CYS A 67 15.30 11.30 -6.57
C CYS A 67 13.95 11.11 -7.27
N GLY A 68 13.57 12.09 -8.08
CA GLY A 68 12.36 12.03 -8.87
C GLY A 68 11.30 13.06 -8.48
N GLY A 69 10.27 13.11 -9.31
CA GLY A 69 9.12 14.02 -9.17
C GLY A 69 7.87 13.33 -8.62
N SER A 70 7.92 12.02 -8.36
CA SER A 70 6.80 11.28 -7.78
C SER A 70 7.27 10.33 -6.68
N GLY A 71 6.44 10.18 -5.65
CA GLY A 71 6.76 9.30 -4.54
C GLY A 71 5.57 9.03 -3.64
N ILE A 72 5.66 7.94 -2.89
CA ILE A 72 4.72 7.56 -1.84
C ILE A 72 5.49 7.19 -0.58
N GLY A 73 4.92 7.54 0.57
CA GLY A 73 5.45 7.22 1.88
C GLY A 73 4.36 6.66 2.79
N VAL A 74 4.76 5.88 3.77
CA VAL A 74 3.84 5.18 4.67
C VAL A 74 4.41 5.06 6.06
N ILE A 75 3.55 5.17 7.05
CA ILE A 75 3.77 4.73 8.43
C ILE A 75 2.86 3.53 8.67
N SER A 76 3.40 2.43 9.19
CA SER A 76 2.65 1.17 9.38
C SER A 76 3.02 0.50 10.69
N ASP A 77 2.03 -0.10 11.34
CA ASP A 77 2.23 -0.94 12.54
C ASP A 77 2.33 -2.44 12.19
N THR A 78 2.19 -2.82 10.94
CA THR A 78 2.11 -4.21 10.54
C THR A 78 3.20 -4.60 9.55
N ASP A 79 3.01 -4.27 8.29
CA ASP A 79 3.81 -4.79 7.19
C ASP A 79 4.98 -3.87 6.84
N ALA A 80 6.06 -4.45 6.32
CA ALA A 80 7.16 -3.70 5.72
C ALA A 80 6.70 -3.14 4.37
N GLN A 81 6.56 -1.82 4.30
CA GLN A 81 6.06 -1.08 3.14
C GLN A 81 6.97 0.12 2.84
N PRO A 82 7.01 0.64 1.60
CA PRO A 82 6.29 0.24 0.39
C PRO A 82 6.78 -1.08 -0.20
N MET A 83 5.87 -1.84 -0.80
CA MET A 83 6.21 -3.06 -1.53
C MET A 83 6.47 -2.73 -3.00
N LEU A 84 7.60 -3.20 -3.54
CA LEU A 84 7.93 -3.07 -4.95
C LEU A 84 7.56 -4.36 -5.67
N MET A 85 6.80 -4.23 -6.75
CA MET A 85 6.34 -5.34 -7.58
C MET A 85 6.80 -5.16 -9.03
N ASN A 86 7.12 -6.28 -9.67
CA ASN A 86 7.36 -6.36 -11.11
C ASN A 86 6.41 -7.41 -11.70
N SER A 87 5.55 -6.99 -12.61
CA SER A 87 4.51 -7.85 -13.18
C SER A 87 4.26 -7.52 -14.64
N HIS A 88 3.30 -8.22 -15.27
CA HIS A 88 2.84 -7.91 -16.62
C HIS A 88 2.19 -6.50 -16.74
N LEU A 89 1.76 -5.91 -15.62
CA LEU A 89 1.27 -4.52 -15.57
C LEU A 89 2.40 -3.48 -15.57
N GLY A 90 3.66 -3.93 -15.52
CA GLY A 90 4.85 -3.10 -15.33
C GLY A 90 5.34 -3.12 -13.89
N ARG A 91 6.26 -2.21 -13.58
CA ARG A 91 6.81 -2.03 -12.24
C ARG A 91 5.99 -1.01 -11.48
N PHE A 92 5.69 -1.32 -10.24
CA PHE A 92 4.97 -0.40 -9.35
C PHE A 92 5.39 -0.60 -7.89
N ALA A 93 5.16 0.44 -7.09
CA ALA A 93 5.24 0.37 -5.64
C ALA A 93 3.85 0.51 -5.03
N LEU A 94 3.57 -0.26 -4.00
CA LEU A 94 2.28 -0.28 -3.31
C LEU A 94 2.46 0.04 -1.84
N VAL A 95 1.61 0.93 -1.32
CA VAL A 95 1.38 1.11 0.13
C VAL A 95 -0.10 0.93 0.44
N THR A 96 -0.38 0.34 1.58
CA THR A 96 -1.74 0.04 2.02
C THR A 96 -1.95 0.36 3.49
N VAL A 97 -3.15 0.83 3.81
CA VAL A 97 -3.70 0.80 5.16
C VAL A 97 -4.98 -0.01 5.08
N ALA A 98 -4.94 -1.24 5.57
CA ALA A 98 -6.01 -2.21 5.36
C ALA A 98 -6.31 -3.03 6.61
N LYS A 99 -7.58 -3.41 6.74
CA LYS A 99 -8.06 -4.41 7.68
C LYS A 99 -8.91 -5.41 6.91
N ILE A 100 -8.36 -6.61 6.66
CA ILE A 100 -9.00 -7.66 5.88
C ILE A 100 -9.37 -8.82 6.81
N ASN A 101 -10.65 -9.16 6.83
CA ASN A 101 -11.17 -10.19 7.74
C ASN A 101 -11.08 -11.61 7.14
N ASN A 102 -11.00 -11.73 5.82
CA ASN A 102 -10.94 -12.99 5.08
C ASN A 102 -9.57 -13.25 4.43
N LYS A 103 -8.49 -12.79 5.06
CA LYS A 103 -7.13 -12.87 4.50
C LYS A 103 -6.66 -14.32 4.30
N GLU A 104 -7.01 -15.23 5.20
CA GLU A 104 -6.69 -16.66 5.11
C GLU A 104 -7.39 -17.30 3.90
N GLU A 105 -8.69 -17.03 3.72
CA GLU A 105 -9.47 -17.52 2.57
C GLU A 105 -8.86 -17.04 1.22
N ILE A 106 -8.42 -15.79 1.18
CA ILE A 106 -7.79 -15.21 -0.03
C ILE A 106 -6.43 -15.86 -0.27
N CYS A 107 -5.64 -16.05 0.79
CA CYS A 107 -4.33 -16.69 0.71
C CYS A 107 -4.45 -18.11 0.16
N ASP A 108 -5.37 -18.93 0.69
CA ASP A 108 -5.59 -20.30 0.24
C ASP A 108 -5.99 -20.35 -1.24
N LYS A 109 -6.83 -19.44 -1.70
CA LYS A 109 -7.22 -19.32 -3.12
C LYS A 109 -6.03 -18.98 -4.02
N LEU A 110 -5.19 -18.00 -3.61
CA LEU A 110 -4.01 -17.62 -4.39
C LEU A 110 -3.00 -18.76 -4.47
N LEU A 111 -2.78 -19.49 -3.38
CA LEU A 111 -1.90 -20.66 -3.37
C LEU A 111 -2.44 -21.80 -4.24
N ALA A 112 -3.75 -22.04 -4.25
CA ALA A 112 -4.39 -23.03 -5.13
C ALA A 112 -4.25 -22.68 -6.62
N GLU A 113 -4.09 -21.38 -6.95
CA GLU A 113 -3.81 -20.89 -8.31
C GLU A 113 -2.31 -20.84 -8.64
N ASN A 114 -1.45 -21.46 -7.83
CA ASN A 114 0.02 -21.45 -7.94
C ASN A 114 0.66 -20.07 -7.84
N MET A 115 -0.01 -19.11 -7.21
CA MET A 115 0.61 -17.85 -6.83
C MET A 115 1.35 -18.00 -5.49
N HIS A 116 2.46 -17.33 -5.33
CA HIS A 116 3.31 -17.46 -4.14
C HIS A 116 3.29 -16.15 -3.34
N LEU A 117 3.26 -16.30 -2.01
CA LEU A 117 3.55 -15.22 -1.08
C LEU A 117 5.03 -15.32 -0.71
N SER A 118 5.78 -14.24 -0.92
CA SER A 118 7.23 -14.20 -0.76
C SER A 118 7.67 -13.79 0.63
N GLU A 119 6.81 -13.09 1.37
CA GLU A 119 7.20 -12.48 2.64
C GLU A 119 6.26 -12.87 3.78
N PHE A 120 6.83 -13.51 4.81
CA PHE A 120 6.17 -13.74 6.08
C PHE A 120 6.69 -12.73 7.12
N SER A 121 5.94 -11.69 7.37
CA SER A 121 6.25 -10.76 8.46
C SER A 121 5.85 -11.37 9.80
N SER A 122 6.85 -11.85 10.56
CA SER A 122 6.64 -12.45 11.91
C SER A 122 5.67 -13.64 11.91
N GLY A 123 5.72 -14.49 10.87
CA GLY A 123 4.82 -15.64 10.73
C GLY A 123 3.37 -15.30 10.36
N LYS A 124 3.10 -14.06 9.96
CA LYS A 124 1.78 -13.60 9.52
C LYS A 124 1.79 -13.30 8.03
N ILE A 125 0.63 -13.49 7.40
CA ILE A 125 0.41 -13.13 5.99
C ILE A 125 0.59 -11.61 5.84
N ASN A 126 1.47 -11.21 4.92
CA ASN A 126 1.65 -9.80 4.56
C ASN A 126 0.42 -9.34 3.75
N ILE A 127 -0.37 -8.43 4.34
CA ILE A 127 -1.61 -7.94 3.74
C ILE A 127 -1.31 -7.11 2.47
N THR A 128 -0.23 -6.35 2.47
CA THR A 128 0.17 -5.54 1.32
C THR A 128 0.54 -6.41 0.13
N GLU A 129 1.24 -7.53 0.36
CA GLU A 129 1.56 -8.51 -0.68
C GLU A 129 0.29 -9.19 -1.22
N LEU A 130 -0.61 -9.59 -0.32
CA LEU A 130 -1.89 -10.19 -0.71
C LEU A 130 -2.68 -9.27 -1.65
N ILE A 131 -2.74 -7.97 -1.34
CA ILE A 131 -3.40 -6.96 -2.17
C ILE A 131 -2.66 -6.80 -3.50
N ALA A 132 -1.33 -6.76 -3.49
CA ALA A 132 -0.53 -6.67 -4.72
C ALA A 132 -0.78 -7.85 -5.65
N LEU A 133 -0.87 -9.07 -5.13
CA LEU A 133 -1.19 -10.26 -5.92
C LEU A 133 -2.61 -10.21 -6.53
N LEU A 134 -3.59 -9.69 -5.78
CA LEU A 134 -4.94 -9.49 -6.32
C LEU A 134 -4.97 -8.45 -7.44
N ILE A 135 -4.17 -7.38 -7.33
CA ILE A 135 -4.02 -6.36 -8.38
C ILE A 135 -3.40 -6.99 -9.63
N ILE A 136 -2.35 -7.79 -9.48
CA ILE A 136 -1.65 -8.46 -10.59
C ILE A 136 -2.56 -9.43 -11.34
N LYS A 137 -3.61 -9.97 -10.75
CA LYS A 137 -4.59 -10.80 -11.44
C LYS A 137 -5.44 -10.04 -12.47
N GLY A 138 -5.48 -8.72 -12.41
CA GLY A 138 -6.19 -7.89 -13.37
C GLY A 138 -5.44 -7.76 -14.69
N LYS A 139 -6.18 -7.42 -15.75
CA LYS A 139 -5.60 -7.10 -17.08
C LYS A 139 -4.95 -5.73 -17.13
N ASP A 140 -5.35 -4.83 -16.25
CA ASP A 140 -4.79 -3.52 -16.01
C ASP A 140 -4.96 -3.13 -14.54
N TYR A 141 -4.41 -1.98 -14.12
CA TYR A 141 -4.48 -1.54 -12.72
C TYR A 141 -5.90 -1.30 -12.23
N VAL A 142 -6.80 -0.83 -13.09
CA VAL A 142 -8.20 -0.55 -12.71
C VAL A 142 -8.93 -1.86 -12.45
N ASP A 143 -8.85 -2.82 -13.37
CA ASP A 143 -9.43 -4.15 -13.22
C ASP A 143 -8.84 -4.88 -12.01
N GLY A 144 -7.52 -4.76 -11.78
CA GLY A 144 -6.86 -5.30 -10.59
C GLY A 144 -7.39 -4.72 -9.28
N ILE A 145 -7.57 -3.40 -9.21
CA ILE A 145 -8.15 -2.73 -8.05
C ILE A 145 -9.62 -3.15 -7.84
N GLU A 146 -10.39 -3.30 -8.92
CA GLU A 146 -11.75 -3.84 -8.82
C GLU A 146 -11.77 -5.27 -8.28
N ASN A 147 -10.81 -6.12 -8.66
CA ASN A 147 -10.67 -7.47 -8.11
C ASN A 147 -10.40 -7.44 -6.60
N VAL A 148 -9.56 -6.50 -6.13
CA VAL A 148 -9.36 -6.29 -4.69
C VAL A 148 -10.69 -5.99 -4.01
N TYR A 149 -11.46 -5.04 -4.54
CA TYR A 149 -12.73 -4.62 -3.94
C TYR A 149 -13.80 -5.72 -3.92
N LYS A 150 -13.84 -6.55 -4.96
CA LYS A 150 -14.77 -7.69 -5.06
C LYS A 150 -14.39 -8.84 -4.12
N THR A 151 -13.10 -8.97 -3.76
CA THR A 151 -12.56 -10.13 -3.05
C THR A 151 -12.43 -9.90 -1.55
N ILE A 152 -12.04 -8.69 -1.12
CA ILE A 152 -11.81 -8.42 0.30
C ILE A 152 -13.10 -8.23 1.09
N LYS A 153 -13.09 -8.74 2.33
CA LYS A 153 -14.10 -8.43 3.34
C LYS A 153 -13.45 -7.56 4.42
N GLY A 154 -13.63 -6.25 4.32
CA GLY A 154 -12.97 -5.31 5.23
C GLY A 154 -12.76 -3.94 4.58
N SER A 155 -11.78 -3.19 5.03
CA SER A 155 -11.43 -1.88 4.48
C SER A 155 -10.00 -1.90 3.95
N CYS A 156 -9.79 -1.20 2.83
CA CYS A 156 -8.47 -1.04 2.25
C CYS A 156 -8.38 0.33 1.58
N SER A 157 -7.39 1.10 2.01
CA SER A 157 -6.95 2.30 1.32
C SER A 157 -5.55 2.03 0.78
N MET A 158 -5.27 2.44 -0.45
CA MET A 158 -4.00 2.18 -1.08
C MET A 158 -3.52 3.31 -1.99
N LEU A 159 -2.20 3.43 -2.12
CA LEU A 159 -1.55 4.20 -3.18
C LEU A 159 -0.62 3.27 -3.96
N LEU A 160 -0.73 3.34 -5.28
CA LEU A 160 0.20 2.70 -6.21
C LEU A 160 1.03 3.79 -6.88
N LEU A 161 2.34 3.71 -6.76
CA LEU A 161 3.26 4.52 -7.55
C LEU A 161 3.70 3.69 -8.75
N THR A 162 3.35 4.15 -9.94
CA THR A 162 3.74 3.55 -11.22
C THR A 162 4.75 4.43 -11.94
N GLU A 163 5.29 3.96 -13.04
CA GLU A 163 6.16 4.78 -13.91
C GLU A 163 5.43 5.98 -14.55
N GLN A 164 4.10 5.96 -14.57
CA GLN A 164 3.26 7.02 -15.16
C GLN A 164 2.68 8.00 -14.14
N GLY A 165 2.73 7.66 -12.84
CA GLY A 165 2.18 8.48 -11.77
C GLY A 165 1.61 7.67 -10.62
N ILE A 166 0.73 8.30 -9.84
CA ILE A 166 0.12 7.69 -8.65
C ILE A 166 -1.35 7.38 -8.90
N ILE A 167 -1.75 6.16 -8.54
CA ILE A 167 -3.16 5.75 -8.46
C ILE A 167 -3.53 5.68 -6.99
N ALA A 168 -4.58 6.40 -6.59
CA ALA A 168 -5.14 6.35 -5.25
C ALA A 168 -6.48 5.62 -5.27
N ALA A 169 -6.67 4.65 -4.38
CA ALA A 169 -7.88 3.86 -4.31
C ALA A 169 -8.32 3.64 -2.86
N LEU A 170 -9.62 3.78 -2.61
CA LEU A 170 -10.25 3.65 -1.31
C LEU A 170 -11.41 2.67 -1.38
N CYS A 171 -11.31 1.57 -0.63
CA CYS A 171 -12.43 0.66 -0.39
C CYS A 171 -12.96 0.86 1.04
N LEU A 172 -14.15 1.39 1.13
CA LEU A 172 -14.92 1.36 2.36
C LEU A 172 -15.79 0.09 2.32
N CYS A 173 -15.65 -0.77 3.32
CA CYS A 173 -16.53 -1.93 3.46
C CYS A 173 -17.99 -1.47 3.48
N THR A 174 -18.72 -1.72 2.42
CA THR A 174 -20.15 -1.84 2.53
C THR A 174 -20.42 -3.15 3.26
N CYS A 175 -20.61 -3.10 4.58
CA CYS A 175 -21.41 -4.14 5.24
C CYS A 175 -22.66 -4.27 4.41
N ALA A 176 -22.83 -5.39 3.70
CA ALA A 176 -24.07 -5.71 3.03
C ALA A 176 -25.16 -5.50 4.07
N ARG A 177 -26.01 -4.51 3.86
CA ARG A 177 -27.28 -4.44 4.55
C ARG A 177 -28.03 -5.70 4.11
N GLN A 178 -27.89 -6.76 4.90
CA GLN A 178 -28.79 -7.89 4.81
C GLN A 178 -30.18 -7.29 4.96
N GLY A 179 -31.01 -7.53 3.96
CA GLY A 179 -32.31 -6.93 3.79
C GLY A 179 -33.13 -6.94 5.07
N GLN A 180 -33.43 -5.76 5.57
CA GLN A 180 -34.64 -5.62 6.38
C GLN A 180 -35.81 -5.71 5.42
N PRO A 181 -36.74 -6.63 5.64
CA PRO A 181 -37.99 -6.63 4.93
C PRO A 181 -38.76 -5.35 5.31
N SER A 182 -39.10 -4.58 4.31
CA SER A 182 -40.03 -3.43 4.42
C SER A 182 -41.38 -3.94 4.85
N GLY A 183 -41.64 -4.02 6.16
CA GLY A 183 -42.92 -4.23 6.75
C GLY A 183 -43.35 -2.99 7.50
N PHE A 184 -43.99 -2.03 6.84
CA PHE A 184 -44.87 -1.08 7.49
C PHE A 184 -46.26 -1.71 7.55
N PRO A 185 -46.84 -1.93 8.74
CA PRO A 185 -48.26 -2.15 8.83
C PRO A 185 -49.00 -0.81 8.74
N ARG A 186 -50.11 -0.85 8.05
CA ARG A 186 -51.11 0.24 7.94
C ARG A 186 -51.80 0.52 9.28
#